data_549ea1a9d1b68a062e1e32f861baffa1
#
_entry.id   549ea1a9d1b68a062e1e32f861baffa1
#
_cell.length_a   1.000
_cell.length_b   1.000
_cell.length_c   1.000
_cell.angle_alpha   90.00
_cell.angle_beta   90.00
_cell.angle_gamma   90.00
#
_symmetry.space_group_name_H-M   'P 1'
#
loop_
_entity.id
_entity.type
_entity.pdbx_description
1 polymer ?
#
loop_
_entity_poly.entity_id
_entity_poly.type
_entity_poly.pdbx_seq_one_letter_code
_entity_poly.pdbx_strand_id
1 'polypeptide(L)'
;MARLKMLIEPFVLRRIKKDVLTELPDKTITVLNNEMQGEQLKIYASYMAQARQEAKDEIIQNGFEKSQIKILALLMRLRQICCHPSLFLQDYTGESSKLTQCIEVMKDAVQAGHKILLFSGYTSMFEIIEKELKKEGIEYFKLTGQTKVGDRIRLVDEFNQNENIKVFLISLKAGGTGLNLVGADMVIHYDPWWNLSAENQATDRTYRIGQKKNVQVYKLITKNSIEEKIYELQQRKAELADNML
;
A
#
# COMPACT_ATOMS: atom_id res chain seq x y z
N MET A 1 27.94 10.07 -11.70
CA MET A 1 26.56 10.47 -12.09
C MET A 1 26.53 11.05 -13.51
N ALA A 2 27.18 12.22 -13.81
CA ALA A 2 27.13 12.84 -15.14
C ALA A 2 27.49 11.89 -16.32
N ARG A 3 28.54 11.07 -16.17
CA ARG A 3 28.96 10.10 -17.22
C ARG A 3 27.91 9.01 -17.48
N LEU A 4 27.21 8.54 -16.44
CA LEU A 4 26.13 7.55 -16.60
C LEU A 4 24.94 8.18 -17.31
N LYS A 5 24.55 9.40 -16.95
CA LYS A 5 23.48 10.16 -17.60
C LYS A 5 23.75 10.30 -19.10
N MET A 6 24.93 10.76 -19.50
CA MET A 6 25.33 10.87 -20.91
C MET A 6 25.25 9.54 -21.68
N LEU A 7 25.55 8.41 -21.02
CA LEU A 7 25.53 7.09 -21.67
C LEU A 7 24.11 6.57 -21.89
N ILE A 8 23.16 6.88 -21.00
CA ILE A 8 21.79 6.38 -21.07
C ILE A 8 20.83 7.31 -21.80
N GLU A 9 21.11 8.62 -21.84
CA GLU A 9 20.26 9.66 -22.45
C GLU A 9 19.80 9.33 -23.89
N PRO A 10 20.66 8.77 -24.79
CA PRO A 10 20.22 8.39 -26.15
C PRO A 10 19.24 7.22 -26.20
N PHE A 11 19.14 6.42 -25.13
CA PHE A 11 18.35 5.18 -25.08
C PHE A 11 17.11 5.29 -24.18
N VAL A 12 16.98 6.37 -23.39
CA VAL A 12 15.90 6.54 -22.42
C VAL A 12 15.15 7.82 -22.69
N LEU A 13 13.89 7.68 -23.10
CA LEU A 13 12.94 8.81 -23.18
C LEU A 13 11.98 8.73 -21.99
N ARG A 14 12.22 9.52 -20.93
CA ARG A 14 11.32 9.66 -19.81
C ARG A 14 10.35 10.81 -20.05
N ARG A 15 9.04 10.53 -19.97
CA ARG A 15 7.99 11.54 -19.97
C ARG A 15 7.21 11.47 -18.67
N ILE A 16 7.09 12.60 -17.98
CA ILE A 16 6.32 12.71 -16.77
C ILE A 16 4.86 12.98 -17.15
N LYS A 17 3.91 12.27 -16.58
CA LYS A 17 2.47 12.42 -16.90
C LYS A 17 2.00 13.87 -16.80
N LYS A 18 2.46 14.61 -15.79
CA LYS A 18 2.11 16.00 -15.54
C LYS A 18 2.49 16.92 -16.71
N ASP A 19 3.58 16.61 -17.40
CA ASP A 19 4.09 17.46 -18.51
C ASP A 19 3.39 17.17 -19.85
N VAL A 20 2.85 15.93 -19.97
CA VAL A 20 2.25 15.44 -21.23
C VAL A 20 0.72 15.48 -21.20
N LEU A 21 0.12 15.27 -20.03
CA LEU A 21 -1.32 15.17 -19.81
C LEU A 21 -1.81 16.34 -18.96
N THR A 22 -1.89 17.52 -19.58
CA THR A 22 -2.36 18.77 -18.94
C THR A 22 -3.84 18.74 -18.55
N GLU A 23 -4.61 17.80 -19.09
CA GLU A 23 -6.04 17.62 -18.80
C GLU A 23 -6.29 16.79 -17.50
N LEU A 24 -5.25 16.19 -16.91
CA LEU A 24 -5.44 15.43 -15.67
C LEU A 24 -5.66 16.39 -14.48
N PRO A 25 -6.65 16.08 -13.61
CA PRO A 25 -6.87 16.86 -12.41
C PRO A 25 -5.67 16.75 -11.43
N ASP A 26 -5.69 17.54 -10.37
CA ASP A 26 -4.63 17.50 -9.38
C ASP A 26 -4.57 16.16 -8.63
N LYS A 27 -3.34 15.73 -8.29
CA LYS A 27 -3.07 14.59 -7.45
C LYS A 27 -2.31 15.03 -6.21
N THR A 28 -2.91 14.80 -5.05
CA THR A 28 -2.29 15.08 -3.74
C THR A 28 -1.90 13.77 -3.05
N ILE A 29 -0.69 13.70 -2.50
CA ILE A 29 -0.21 12.55 -1.74
C ILE A 29 0.00 12.99 -0.29
N THR A 30 -0.70 12.32 0.63
CA THR A 30 -0.63 12.58 2.07
C THR A 30 -0.16 11.32 2.80
N VAL A 31 0.85 11.47 3.64
CA VAL A 31 1.31 10.39 4.53
C VAL A 31 0.59 10.52 5.86
N LEU A 32 -0.20 9.52 6.20
CA LEU A 32 -0.85 9.39 7.50
C LEU A 32 0.02 8.53 8.40
N ASN A 33 0.64 9.19 9.35
CA ASN A 33 1.46 8.54 10.35
C ASN A 33 0.58 8.04 11.51
N ASN A 34 0.74 6.78 11.90
CA ASN A 34 0.11 6.22 13.09
C ASN A 34 1.20 5.70 14.05
N GLU A 35 0.86 5.60 15.32
CA GLU A 35 1.73 5.06 16.36
C GLU A 35 1.05 3.85 17.00
N MET A 36 1.78 2.73 17.10
CA MET A 36 1.29 1.57 17.80
C MET A 36 1.10 1.90 19.28
N GLN A 37 0.04 1.38 19.88
CA GLN A 37 -0.30 1.59 21.28
C GLN A 37 -0.59 0.27 21.99
N GLY A 38 -0.63 0.31 23.31
CA GLY A 38 -1.08 -0.79 24.15
C GLY A 38 -0.36 -2.10 23.90
N GLU A 39 -1.14 -3.14 23.66
CA GLU A 39 -0.64 -4.51 23.45
C GLU A 39 0.11 -4.65 22.11
N GLN A 40 -0.38 -4.01 21.04
CA GLN A 40 0.28 -4.03 19.73
C GLN A 40 1.74 -3.54 19.84
N LEU A 41 1.97 -2.44 20.56
CA LEU A 41 3.31 -1.89 20.77
C LEU A 41 4.22 -2.89 21.52
N LYS A 42 3.71 -3.55 22.57
CA LYS A 42 4.47 -4.54 23.34
C LYS A 42 4.87 -5.75 22.48
N ILE A 43 3.92 -6.25 21.68
CA ILE A 43 4.14 -7.36 20.75
C ILE A 43 5.21 -6.96 19.74
N TYR A 44 5.08 -5.76 19.12
CA TYR A 44 6.04 -5.28 18.13
C TYR A 44 7.45 -5.15 18.74
N ALA A 45 7.59 -4.54 19.90
CA ALA A 45 8.88 -4.35 20.59
C ALA A 45 9.56 -5.68 20.92
N SER A 46 8.80 -6.65 21.46
CA SER A 46 9.29 -8.00 21.75
C SER A 46 9.79 -8.70 20.49
N TYR A 47 8.98 -8.69 19.42
CA TYR A 47 9.36 -9.30 18.15
C TYR A 47 10.54 -8.62 17.47
N MET A 48 10.64 -7.28 17.56
CA MET A 48 11.77 -6.55 17.03
C MET A 48 13.08 -6.94 17.73
N ALA A 49 13.06 -7.08 19.07
CA ALA A 49 14.23 -7.51 19.83
C ALA A 49 14.66 -8.94 19.44
N GLN A 50 13.69 -9.86 19.36
CA GLN A 50 13.93 -11.23 18.93
C GLN A 50 14.48 -11.30 17.50
N ALA A 51 13.83 -10.60 16.56
CA ALA A 51 14.24 -10.58 15.16
C ALA A 51 15.66 -10.04 14.95
N ARG A 52 16.05 -9.03 15.73
CA ARG A 52 17.43 -8.50 15.71
C ARG A 52 18.45 -9.54 16.16
N GLN A 53 18.13 -10.27 17.24
CA GLN A 53 19.02 -11.30 17.75
C GLN A 53 19.12 -12.46 16.76
N GLU A 54 17.98 -12.98 16.29
CA GLU A 54 17.94 -14.06 15.30
C GLU A 54 18.68 -13.71 14.00
N ALA A 55 18.49 -12.49 13.48
CA ALA A 55 19.19 -12.04 12.28
C ALA A 55 20.70 -11.97 12.49
N LYS A 56 21.15 -11.49 13.66
CA LYS A 56 22.56 -11.41 14.02
C LYS A 56 23.19 -12.80 14.11
N ASP A 57 22.55 -13.72 14.82
CA ASP A 57 23.05 -15.08 15.01
C ASP A 57 23.11 -15.84 13.68
N GLU A 58 22.09 -15.67 12.83
CA GLU A 58 22.03 -16.27 11.51
C GLU A 58 23.16 -15.78 10.59
N ILE A 59 23.44 -14.47 10.59
CA ILE A 59 24.53 -13.89 9.80
C ILE A 59 25.88 -14.39 10.28
N ILE A 60 26.09 -14.50 11.60
CA ILE A 60 27.33 -15.01 12.18
C ILE A 60 27.58 -16.48 11.78
N GLN A 61 26.53 -17.30 11.81
CA GLN A 61 26.63 -18.73 11.54
C GLN A 61 26.74 -19.06 10.04
N ASN A 62 25.97 -18.40 9.20
CA ASN A 62 25.77 -18.79 7.80
C ASN A 62 26.27 -17.74 6.77
N GLY A 63 26.68 -16.56 7.23
CA GLY A 63 27.02 -15.43 6.39
C GLY A 63 25.78 -14.73 5.82
N PHE A 64 25.95 -13.49 5.36
CA PHE A 64 24.86 -12.64 4.92
C PHE A 64 24.07 -13.22 3.74
N GLU A 65 24.76 -13.77 2.73
CA GLU A 65 24.10 -14.27 1.52
C GLU A 65 23.10 -15.39 1.77
N LYS A 66 23.47 -16.35 2.66
CA LYS A 66 22.59 -17.48 3.01
C LYS A 66 21.47 -17.08 3.98
N SER A 67 21.66 -16.01 4.72
CA SER A 67 20.72 -15.53 5.74
C SER A 67 19.56 -14.68 5.17
N GLN A 68 19.65 -14.23 3.91
CA GLN A 68 18.71 -13.28 3.32
C GLN A 68 17.24 -13.74 3.44
N ILE A 69 16.93 -15.00 3.13
CA ILE A 69 15.56 -15.52 3.15
C ILE A 69 14.99 -15.46 4.57
N LYS A 70 15.78 -15.83 5.57
CA LYS A 70 15.35 -15.79 6.98
C LYS A 70 15.15 -14.36 7.46
N ILE A 71 16.05 -13.46 7.11
CA ILE A 71 15.92 -12.03 7.43
C ILE A 71 14.65 -11.45 6.79
N LEU A 72 14.37 -11.76 5.52
CA LEU A 72 13.13 -11.33 4.86
C LEU A 72 11.88 -11.86 5.56
N ALA A 73 11.89 -13.12 6.04
CA ALA A 73 10.79 -13.68 6.81
C ALA A 73 10.56 -12.92 8.13
N LEU A 74 11.62 -12.56 8.86
CA LEU A 74 11.54 -11.74 10.08
C LEU A 74 10.95 -10.35 9.79
N LEU A 75 11.41 -9.70 8.72
CA LEU A 75 10.88 -8.41 8.28
C LEU A 75 9.39 -8.49 7.89
N MET A 76 8.99 -9.58 7.22
CA MET A 76 7.57 -9.80 6.87
C MET A 76 6.69 -9.92 8.12
N ARG A 77 7.13 -10.63 9.16
CA ARG A 77 6.40 -10.74 10.42
C ARG A 77 6.24 -9.38 11.11
N LEU A 78 7.31 -8.59 11.18
CA LEU A 78 7.25 -7.24 11.74
C LEU A 78 6.27 -6.34 10.99
N ARG A 79 6.23 -6.43 9.64
CA ARG A 79 5.25 -5.71 8.83
C ARG A 79 3.82 -6.18 9.09
N GLN A 80 3.59 -7.48 9.24
CA GLN A 80 2.28 -8.01 9.60
C GLN A 80 1.80 -7.45 10.94
N ILE A 81 2.68 -7.37 11.95
CA ILE A 81 2.34 -6.77 13.25
C ILE A 81 2.00 -5.28 13.12
N CYS A 82 2.70 -4.53 12.23
CA CYS A 82 2.35 -3.14 11.93
C CYS A 82 0.95 -3.00 11.31
N CYS A 83 0.56 -3.92 10.43
CA CYS A 83 -0.76 -3.93 9.81
C CYS A 83 -1.85 -4.29 10.81
N HIS A 84 -1.74 -5.47 11.41
CA HIS A 84 -2.59 -5.98 12.48
C HIS A 84 -1.94 -7.23 13.09
N PRO A 85 -1.77 -7.31 14.43
CA PRO A 85 -1.10 -8.46 15.04
C PRO A 85 -1.76 -9.82 14.74
N SER A 86 -3.08 -9.87 14.53
CA SER A 86 -3.78 -11.12 14.18
C SER A 86 -3.38 -11.72 12.84
N LEU A 87 -2.67 -10.99 11.97
CA LEU A 87 -2.10 -11.55 10.75
C LEU A 87 -0.99 -12.57 11.02
N PHE A 88 -0.48 -12.56 12.25
CA PHE A 88 0.60 -13.41 12.69
C PHE A 88 0.22 -14.22 13.96
N LEU A 89 -0.48 -13.59 14.91
CA LEU A 89 -0.91 -14.19 16.18
C LEU A 89 -2.40 -14.53 16.08
N GLN A 90 -2.72 -15.82 15.94
CA GLN A 90 -4.11 -16.28 15.72
C GLN A 90 -5.07 -15.88 16.86
N ASP A 91 -4.57 -15.81 18.09
CA ASP A 91 -5.36 -15.53 19.29
C ASP A 91 -5.41 -14.02 19.64
N TYR A 92 -4.87 -13.16 18.77
CA TYR A 92 -4.89 -11.73 19.03
C TYR A 92 -6.30 -11.16 18.81
N THR A 93 -6.88 -10.58 19.85
CA THR A 93 -8.20 -9.95 19.84
C THR A 93 -8.16 -8.45 20.11
N GLY A 94 -6.94 -7.89 20.25
CA GLY A 94 -6.74 -6.48 20.51
C GLY A 94 -6.92 -5.60 19.26
N GLU A 95 -6.79 -4.31 19.45
CA GLU A 95 -6.93 -3.30 18.40
C GLU A 95 -5.64 -3.06 17.62
N SER A 96 -5.76 -2.46 16.43
CA SER A 96 -4.65 -1.93 15.64
C SER A 96 -4.90 -0.46 15.35
N SER A 97 -4.01 0.40 15.84
CA SER A 97 -4.11 1.85 15.62
C SER A 97 -4.21 2.22 14.14
N LYS A 98 -3.50 1.48 13.29
CA LYS A 98 -3.56 1.67 11.84
C LYS A 98 -4.94 1.32 11.28
N LEU A 99 -5.53 0.21 11.72
CA LEU A 99 -6.87 -0.20 11.27
C LEU A 99 -7.90 0.84 11.68
N THR A 100 -7.89 1.28 12.94
CA THR A 100 -8.79 2.31 13.45
C THR A 100 -8.71 3.58 12.62
N GLN A 101 -7.49 4.12 12.42
CA GLN A 101 -7.27 5.31 11.59
C GLN A 101 -7.76 5.11 10.14
N CYS A 102 -7.50 3.94 9.55
CA CYS A 102 -7.94 3.62 8.19
C CYS A 102 -9.46 3.62 8.07
N ILE A 103 -10.16 3.00 9.01
CA ILE A 103 -11.64 2.94 9.01
C ILE A 103 -12.23 4.33 9.20
N GLU A 104 -11.70 5.15 10.10
CA GLU A 104 -12.14 6.54 10.30
C GLU A 104 -12.01 7.35 9.00
N VAL A 105 -10.83 7.31 8.35
CA VAL A 105 -10.62 7.99 7.07
C VAL A 105 -11.58 7.50 5.99
N MET A 106 -11.85 6.19 5.93
CA MET A 106 -12.80 5.65 4.94
C MET A 106 -14.23 6.09 5.23
N LYS A 107 -14.66 6.12 6.50
CA LYS A 107 -16.00 6.60 6.89
C LYS A 107 -16.21 8.04 6.48
N ASP A 108 -15.28 8.92 6.84
CA ASP A 108 -15.35 10.35 6.53
C ASP A 108 -15.42 10.57 5.01
N ALA A 109 -14.58 9.84 4.26
CA ALA A 109 -14.54 9.92 2.81
C ALA A 109 -15.84 9.42 2.15
N VAL A 110 -16.40 8.31 2.62
CA VAL A 110 -17.68 7.77 2.12
C VAL A 110 -18.82 8.72 2.41
N GLN A 111 -18.86 9.33 3.60
CA GLN A 111 -19.85 10.35 3.98
C GLN A 111 -19.73 11.61 3.11
N ALA A 112 -18.51 11.99 2.74
CA ALA A 112 -18.24 13.09 1.81
C ALA A 112 -18.54 12.74 0.33
N GLY A 113 -18.95 11.50 0.03
CA GLY A 113 -19.32 11.06 -1.31
C GLY A 113 -18.16 10.55 -2.16
N HIS A 114 -16.96 10.39 -1.60
CA HIS A 114 -15.80 9.84 -2.30
C HIS A 114 -15.94 8.33 -2.56
N LYS A 115 -15.27 7.88 -3.62
CA LYS A 115 -15.09 6.45 -3.93
C LYS A 115 -13.63 6.07 -3.74
N ILE A 116 -13.39 4.99 -3.00
CA ILE A 116 -12.10 4.65 -2.42
C ILE A 116 -11.55 3.38 -3.04
N LEU A 117 -10.28 3.39 -3.47
CA LEU A 117 -9.49 2.19 -3.71
C LEU A 117 -8.56 1.97 -2.51
N LEU A 118 -8.66 0.83 -1.86
CA LEU A 118 -7.74 0.45 -0.81
C LEU A 118 -6.82 -0.67 -1.30
N PHE A 119 -5.52 -0.40 -1.30
CA PHE A 119 -4.50 -1.37 -1.68
C PHE A 119 -3.76 -1.90 -0.44
N SER A 120 -3.56 -3.21 -0.41
CA SER A 120 -2.69 -3.86 0.57
C SER A 120 -1.86 -4.99 -0.06
N GLY A 121 -0.65 -5.17 0.46
CA GLY A 121 0.21 -6.31 0.16
C GLY A 121 -0.27 -7.61 0.79
N TYR A 122 -1.08 -7.53 1.85
CA TYR A 122 -1.61 -8.67 2.61
C TYR A 122 -3.09 -8.88 2.33
N THR A 123 -3.43 -9.92 1.56
CA THR A 123 -4.84 -10.25 1.27
C THR A 123 -5.62 -10.67 2.51
N SER A 124 -4.96 -11.27 3.50
CA SER A 124 -5.57 -11.61 4.80
C SER A 124 -6.02 -10.38 5.58
N MET A 125 -5.43 -9.20 5.33
CA MET A 125 -5.90 -7.94 5.94
C MET A 125 -7.31 -7.57 5.48
N PHE A 126 -7.70 -7.98 4.27
CA PHE A 126 -9.04 -7.69 3.77
C PHE A 126 -10.15 -8.33 4.61
N GLU A 127 -9.94 -9.53 5.14
CA GLU A 127 -10.93 -10.19 6.00
C GLU A 127 -11.19 -9.38 7.28
N ILE A 128 -10.18 -8.71 7.79
CA ILE A 128 -10.27 -7.84 8.96
C ILE A 128 -11.00 -6.55 8.59
N ILE A 129 -10.58 -5.90 7.50
CA ILE A 129 -11.21 -4.66 6.99
C ILE A 129 -12.68 -4.92 6.62
N GLU A 130 -13.00 -6.04 5.97
CA GLU A 130 -14.38 -6.42 5.61
C GLU A 130 -15.31 -6.51 6.82
N LYS A 131 -14.79 -7.00 7.96
CA LYS A 131 -15.58 -7.05 9.21
C LYS A 131 -15.94 -5.65 9.67
N GLU A 132 -15.00 -4.72 9.62
CA GLU A 132 -15.23 -3.33 10.04
C GLU A 132 -16.15 -2.60 9.04
N LEU A 133 -15.95 -2.76 7.72
CA LEU A 133 -16.85 -2.16 6.74
C LEU A 133 -18.29 -2.65 6.86
N LYS A 134 -18.48 -3.93 7.17
CA LYS A 134 -19.82 -4.49 7.44
C LYS A 134 -20.48 -3.90 8.68
N LYS A 135 -19.73 -3.67 9.78
CA LYS A 135 -20.23 -3.00 10.98
C LYS A 135 -20.70 -1.59 10.68
N GLU A 136 -20.00 -0.88 9.80
CA GLU A 136 -20.32 0.49 9.38
C GLU A 136 -21.37 0.56 8.25
N GLY A 137 -21.85 -0.57 7.74
CA GLY A 137 -22.82 -0.61 6.66
C GLY A 137 -22.26 -0.11 5.31
N ILE A 138 -20.95 -0.15 5.11
CA ILE A 138 -20.30 0.32 3.89
C ILE A 138 -20.19 -0.85 2.89
N GLU A 139 -20.82 -0.67 1.72
CA GLU A 139 -20.72 -1.64 0.64
C GLU A 139 -19.36 -1.55 -0.07
N TYR A 140 -18.80 -2.71 -0.41
CA TYR A 140 -17.48 -2.82 -0.99
C TYR A 140 -17.37 -3.96 -2.01
N PHE A 141 -16.40 -3.82 -2.91
CA PHE A 141 -15.90 -4.93 -3.72
C PHE A 141 -14.51 -5.36 -3.25
N LYS A 142 -14.15 -6.61 -3.61
CA LYS A 142 -12.83 -7.17 -3.33
C LYS A 142 -12.25 -7.84 -4.58
N LEU A 143 -11.00 -7.52 -4.90
CA LEU A 143 -10.25 -8.08 -6.01
C LEU A 143 -8.87 -8.55 -5.54
N THR A 144 -8.62 -9.84 -5.70
CA THR A 144 -7.34 -10.48 -5.33
C THR A 144 -6.79 -11.30 -6.50
N GLY A 145 -5.62 -11.91 -6.30
CA GLY A 145 -5.05 -12.83 -7.28
C GLY A 145 -5.95 -14.03 -7.62
N GLN A 146 -6.86 -14.41 -6.71
CA GLN A 146 -7.80 -15.52 -6.87
C GLN A 146 -9.06 -15.14 -7.69
N THR A 147 -9.32 -13.84 -7.90
CA THR A 147 -10.48 -13.38 -8.68
C THR A 147 -10.30 -13.76 -10.15
N LYS A 148 -11.28 -14.46 -10.73
CA LYS A 148 -11.26 -14.89 -12.13
C LYS A 148 -11.21 -13.70 -13.08
N VAL A 149 -10.57 -13.86 -14.23
CA VAL A 149 -10.35 -12.76 -15.20
C VAL A 149 -11.67 -12.10 -15.64
N GLY A 150 -12.70 -12.89 -15.97
CA GLY A 150 -14.00 -12.34 -16.36
C GLY A 150 -14.69 -11.53 -15.26
N ASP A 151 -14.56 -12.00 -14.00
CA ASP A 151 -15.14 -11.28 -12.86
C ASP A 151 -14.41 -9.96 -12.58
N ARG A 152 -13.10 -9.88 -12.89
CA ARG A 152 -12.34 -8.63 -12.69
C ARG A 152 -12.90 -7.48 -13.52
N ILE A 153 -13.20 -7.74 -14.80
CA ILE A 153 -13.76 -6.72 -15.71
C ILE A 153 -15.11 -6.29 -15.19
N ARG A 154 -15.99 -7.24 -14.89
CA ARG A 154 -17.34 -6.96 -14.37
C ARG A 154 -17.30 -6.12 -13.09
N LEU A 155 -16.46 -6.48 -12.11
CA LEU A 155 -16.32 -5.73 -10.85
C LEU A 155 -15.82 -4.30 -11.07
N VAL A 156 -14.89 -4.11 -12.02
CA VAL A 156 -14.38 -2.78 -12.38
C VAL A 156 -15.45 -1.92 -13.04
N ASP A 157 -16.19 -2.46 -14.01
CA ASP A 157 -17.25 -1.74 -14.71
C ASP A 157 -18.37 -1.38 -13.74
N GLU A 158 -18.80 -2.33 -12.90
CA GLU A 158 -19.83 -2.12 -11.89
C GLU A 158 -19.38 -1.09 -10.85
N PHE A 159 -18.13 -1.16 -10.36
CA PHE A 159 -17.60 -0.16 -9.44
C PHE A 159 -17.61 1.24 -10.05
N ASN A 160 -17.22 1.40 -11.32
CA ASN A 160 -17.20 2.72 -11.95
C ASN A 160 -18.62 3.31 -12.13
N GLN A 161 -19.64 2.47 -12.34
CA GLN A 161 -21.02 2.90 -12.64
C GLN A 161 -21.94 2.96 -11.41
N ASN A 162 -21.74 2.08 -10.44
CA ASN A 162 -22.62 1.97 -9.27
C ASN A 162 -22.19 2.91 -8.14
N GLU A 163 -22.98 3.95 -7.92
CA GLU A 163 -22.70 4.94 -6.87
C GLU A 163 -22.91 4.42 -5.43
N ASN A 164 -23.54 3.28 -5.23
CA ASN A 164 -23.71 2.69 -3.91
C ASN A 164 -22.44 2.00 -3.42
N ILE A 165 -21.64 1.44 -4.34
CA ILE A 165 -20.38 0.79 -4.00
C ILE A 165 -19.28 1.84 -3.84
N LYS A 166 -18.91 2.14 -2.60
CA LYS A 166 -17.96 3.22 -2.27
C LYS A 166 -16.52 2.75 -2.09
N VAL A 167 -16.30 1.48 -1.78
CA VAL A 167 -14.96 0.95 -1.46
C VAL A 167 -14.61 -0.23 -2.35
N PHE A 168 -13.39 -0.25 -2.85
CA PHE A 168 -12.83 -1.39 -3.58
C PHE A 168 -11.51 -1.82 -2.94
N LEU A 169 -11.50 -2.99 -2.32
CA LEU A 169 -10.33 -3.62 -1.72
C LEU A 169 -9.56 -4.38 -2.81
N ILE A 170 -8.31 -3.99 -3.07
CA ILE A 170 -7.53 -4.55 -4.17
C ILE A 170 -6.17 -4.99 -3.67
N SER A 171 -5.80 -6.27 -3.88
CA SER A 171 -4.45 -6.70 -3.58
C SER A 171 -3.45 -6.03 -4.53
N LEU A 172 -2.31 -5.59 -4.00
CA LEU A 172 -1.33 -4.82 -4.75
C LEU A 172 -0.84 -5.58 -6.00
N LYS A 173 -0.70 -6.91 -5.89
CA LYS A 173 -0.33 -7.77 -7.02
C LYS A 173 -1.41 -7.81 -8.11
N ALA A 174 -2.69 -7.83 -7.74
CA ALA A 174 -3.79 -7.83 -8.69
C ALA A 174 -4.02 -6.45 -9.32
N GLY A 175 -3.77 -5.37 -8.57
CA GLY A 175 -3.84 -3.99 -9.05
C GLY A 175 -2.85 -3.66 -10.19
N GLY A 176 -1.79 -4.46 -10.36
CA GLY A 176 -0.84 -4.34 -11.48
C GLY A 176 -1.41 -4.65 -12.87
N THR A 177 -2.58 -5.27 -12.98
CA THR A 177 -3.17 -5.77 -14.23
C THR A 177 -4.12 -4.78 -14.91
N GLY A 178 -3.64 -3.71 -15.54
CA GLY A 178 -4.38 -2.90 -16.53
C GLY A 178 -5.80 -2.39 -16.20
N LEU A 179 -6.23 -2.44 -14.94
CA LEU A 179 -7.58 -2.05 -14.51
C LEU A 179 -7.84 -0.56 -14.75
N ASN A 180 -9.05 -0.20 -15.16
CA ASN A 180 -9.48 1.18 -15.35
C ASN A 180 -10.47 1.58 -14.23
N LEU A 181 -9.99 2.27 -13.20
CA LEU A 181 -10.72 2.58 -11.98
C LEU A 181 -10.93 4.09 -11.80
N VAL A 182 -11.29 4.78 -12.89
CA VAL A 182 -11.51 6.24 -12.92
C VAL A 182 -12.74 6.69 -12.12
N GLY A 183 -13.60 5.78 -11.71
CA GLY A 183 -14.72 6.08 -10.82
C GLY A 183 -14.29 6.47 -9.40
N ALA A 184 -13.09 6.06 -8.96
CA ALA A 184 -12.55 6.44 -7.66
C ALA A 184 -11.81 7.78 -7.74
N ASP A 185 -11.82 8.52 -6.65
CA ASP A 185 -11.10 9.77 -6.46
C ASP A 185 -10.23 9.77 -5.19
N MET A 186 -10.27 8.67 -4.43
CA MET A 186 -9.41 8.45 -3.28
C MET A 186 -8.69 7.10 -3.38
N VAL A 187 -7.40 7.10 -3.04
CA VAL A 187 -6.55 5.90 -3.00
C VAL A 187 -5.93 5.79 -1.62
N ILE A 188 -6.05 4.64 -0.98
CA ILE A 188 -5.40 4.35 0.30
C ILE A 188 -4.42 3.20 0.10
N HIS A 189 -3.14 3.43 0.36
CA HIS A 189 -2.13 2.40 0.53
C HIS A 189 -2.06 2.05 2.02
N TYR A 190 -2.60 0.89 2.37
CA TYR A 190 -2.70 0.44 3.76
C TYR A 190 -1.34 0.11 4.37
N ASP A 191 -0.45 -0.48 3.59
CA ASP A 191 0.93 -0.80 3.97
C ASP A 191 1.92 -0.40 2.86
N PRO A 192 3.13 0.08 3.21
CA PRO A 192 4.13 0.45 2.23
C PRO A 192 4.69 -0.80 1.52
N TRP A 193 4.88 -0.72 0.22
CA TRP A 193 5.48 -1.79 -0.57
C TRP A 193 6.96 -1.54 -0.79
N TRP A 194 7.77 -2.60 -0.90
CA TRP A 194 9.20 -2.47 -1.16
C TRP A 194 9.54 -1.72 -2.45
N ASN A 195 8.68 -1.82 -3.44
CA ASN A 195 8.83 -1.20 -4.74
C ASN A 195 7.82 -0.04 -4.91
N LEU A 196 8.32 1.19 -4.82
CA LEU A 196 7.51 2.40 -5.02
C LEU A 196 6.83 2.44 -6.39
N SER A 197 7.48 1.88 -7.44
CA SER A 197 6.87 1.83 -8.77
C SER A 197 5.58 1.02 -8.80
N ALA A 198 5.48 -0.05 -7.99
CA ALA A 198 4.26 -0.83 -7.89
C ALA A 198 3.12 -0.06 -7.19
N GLU A 199 3.42 0.74 -6.16
CA GLU A 199 2.44 1.63 -5.53
C GLU A 199 1.97 2.72 -6.51
N ASN A 200 2.90 3.34 -7.23
CA ASN A 200 2.59 4.34 -8.23
C ASN A 200 1.73 3.75 -9.35
N GLN A 201 2.04 2.53 -9.79
CA GLN A 201 1.23 1.81 -10.77
C GLN A 201 -0.19 1.55 -10.27
N ALA A 202 -0.37 1.19 -8.99
CA ALA A 202 -1.69 1.02 -8.39
C ALA A 202 -2.47 2.34 -8.34
N THR A 203 -1.83 3.43 -7.92
CA THR A 203 -2.41 4.77 -7.96
C THR A 203 -2.80 5.21 -9.38
N ASP A 204 -1.99 4.86 -10.37
CA ASP A 204 -2.21 5.19 -11.78
C ASP A 204 -3.41 4.46 -12.41
N ARG A 205 -4.07 3.55 -11.71
CA ARG A 205 -5.36 2.95 -12.12
C ARG A 205 -6.52 3.96 -12.00
N THR A 206 -6.39 4.89 -11.07
CA THR A 206 -7.34 6.00 -10.86
C THR A 206 -6.87 7.28 -11.54
N TYR A 207 -5.57 7.61 -11.42
CA TYR A 207 -4.98 8.82 -11.99
C TYR A 207 -4.55 8.60 -13.43
N ARG A 208 -5.51 8.67 -14.35
CA ARG A 208 -5.31 8.42 -15.79
C ARG A 208 -6.33 9.17 -16.63
N ILE A 209 -6.16 9.14 -17.95
CA ILE A 209 -7.10 9.75 -18.91
C ILE A 209 -8.51 9.24 -18.64
N GLY A 210 -9.46 10.18 -18.52
CA GLY A 210 -10.85 9.93 -18.13
C GLY A 210 -11.18 10.25 -16.67
N GLN A 211 -10.18 10.50 -15.82
CA GLN A 211 -10.39 11.03 -14.48
C GLN A 211 -10.82 12.49 -14.52
N LYS A 212 -11.92 12.82 -13.85
CA LYS A 212 -12.50 14.17 -13.80
C LYS A 212 -12.41 14.84 -12.44
N LYS A 213 -12.09 14.06 -11.39
CA LYS A 213 -11.99 14.53 -10.01
C LYS A 213 -10.55 14.58 -9.56
N ASN A 214 -10.21 15.50 -8.67
CA ASN A 214 -8.91 15.51 -8.00
C ASN A 214 -8.70 14.20 -7.25
N VAL A 215 -7.51 13.62 -7.38
CA VAL A 215 -7.20 12.33 -6.77
C VAL A 215 -6.41 12.55 -5.49
N GLN A 216 -6.96 12.05 -4.39
CA GLN A 216 -6.31 12.05 -3.07
C GLN A 216 -5.67 10.68 -2.80
N VAL A 217 -4.39 10.66 -2.50
CA VAL A 217 -3.65 9.44 -2.18
C VAL A 217 -3.19 9.49 -0.74
N TYR A 218 -3.63 8.55 0.06
CA TYR A 218 -3.21 8.38 1.44
C TYR A 218 -2.29 7.18 1.58
N LYS A 219 -1.16 7.37 2.26
CA LYS A 219 -0.22 6.31 2.63
C LYS A 219 -0.19 6.17 4.13
N LEU A 220 -0.63 5.02 4.66
CA LEU A 220 -0.59 4.77 6.10
C LEU A 220 0.77 4.17 6.47
N ILE A 221 1.48 4.86 7.36
CA ILE A 221 2.81 4.46 7.81
C ILE A 221 2.84 4.40 9.33
N THR A 222 3.24 3.27 9.87
CA THR A 222 3.45 3.12 11.30
C THR A 222 4.81 3.70 11.70
N LYS A 223 4.81 4.73 12.55
CA LYS A 223 6.02 5.37 13.07
C LYS A 223 6.83 4.44 13.97
N ASN A 224 8.12 4.71 14.09
CA ASN A 224 9.07 3.97 14.91
C ASN A 224 9.07 2.46 14.58
N SER A 225 8.82 2.11 13.32
CA SER A 225 8.67 0.74 12.86
C SER A 225 9.44 0.44 11.58
N ILE A 226 9.39 -0.83 11.17
CA ILE A 226 9.96 -1.25 9.90
C ILE A 226 9.29 -0.58 8.69
N GLU A 227 8.02 -0.19 8.79
CA GLU A 227 7.34 0.50 7.69
C GLU A 227 7.90 1.89 7.44
N GLU A 228 8.21 2.64 8.50
CA GLU A 228 8.87 3.93 8.37
C GLU A 228 10.23 3.79 7.66
N LYS A 229 11.00 2.75 8.00
CA LYS A 229 12.28 2.46 7.33
C LYS A 229 12.10 2.09 5.86
N ILE A 230 11.07 1.31 5.53
CA ILE A 230 10.74 0.99 4.13
C ILE A 230 10.37 2.26 3.36
N TYR A 231 9.55 3.12 3.96
CA TYR A 231 9.16 4.39 3.34
C TYR A 231 10.35 5.32 3.12
N GLU A 232 11.24 5.48 4.12
CA GLU A 232 12.50 6.24 3.98
C GLU A 232 13.36 5.70 2.82
N LEU A 233 13.49 4.37 2.72
CA LEU A 233 14.24 3.74 1.62
C LEU A 233 13.58 3.98 0.26
N GLN A 234 12.25 3.96 0.18
CA GLN A 234 11.53 4.31 -1.05
C GLN A 234 11.84 5.75 -1.48
N GLN A 235 11.79 6.72 -0.55
CA GLN A 235 12.05 8.13 -0.85
C GLN A 235 13.49 8.32 -1.36
N ARG A 236 14.48 7.74 -0.70
CA ARG A 236 15.88 7.80 -1.14
C ARG A 236 16.09 7.20 -2.54
N LYS A 237 15.41 6.08 -2.85
CA LYS A 237 15.47 5.48 -4.18
C LYS A 237 14.82 6.36 -5.26
N ALA A 238 13.72 7.03 -4.93
CA ALA A 238 13.04 7.96 -5.84
C ALA A 238 13.95 9.17 -6.15
N GLU A 239 14.54 9.79 -5.13
CA GLU A 239 15.48 10.91 -5.28
C GLU A 239 16.69 10.52 -6.13
N LEU A 240 17.25 9.32 -5.93
CA LEU A 240 18.36 8.83 -6.74
C LEU A 240 17.94 8.64 -8.22
N ALA A 241 16.76 8.10 -8.46
CA ALA A 241 16.25 7.91 -9.82
C ALA A 241 15.98 9.24 -10.53
N ASP A 242 15.43 10.24 -9.81
CA ASP A 242 15.17 11.58 -10.35
C ASP A 242 16.46 12.35 -10.66
N ASN A 243 17.51 12.15 -9.85
CA ASN A 243 18.83 12.75 -10.09
C ASN A 243 19.63 12.07 -11.21
N MET A 244 19.25 10.86 -11.65
CA MET A 244 19.92 10.12 -12.71
C MET A 244 19.33 10.35 -14.11
N LEU A 245 18.07 10.74 -14.19
CA LEU A 245 17.31 10.97 -15.42
C LEU A 245 16.98 12.46 -15.62
#